data_8e25035b31699692002c435a17d98720
#
_entry.id   8e25035b31699692002c435a17d98720
#
_cell.length_a   1.000
_cell.length_b   1.000
_cell.length_c   1.000
_cell.angle_alpha   90.00
_cell.angle_beta   90.00
_cell.angle_gamma   90.00
#
_symmetry.space_group_name_H-M   'P 1'
#
loop_
_entity.id
_entity.type
_entity.pdbx_description
1 polymer ?
#
loop_
_entity_poly.entity_id
_entity_poly.type
_entity_poly.pdbx_seq_one_letter_code
_entity_poly.pdbx_strand_id
1 'polypeptide(L)'
;MHKDHLSRAYGLEKTKETQEFYSDWAATYAAEILENGYATPLRCAKALAGFTPEQDLAIIDIGCGTGLSGEMLAKTGFTRIYGFDVNPDMLEIAKKRGVYDTTWQENVRKPLNFEAGRYDAITAVGVIGVGAAPVDLL
;
A
#
# COMPACT_ATOMS: atom_id res chain seq x y z
N MET A 1 -15.23 8.04 -12.93
CA MET A 1 -16.18 8.41 -12.15
C MET A 1 -15.87 8.33 -10.68
N HIS A 2 -14.81 9.05 -10.33
CA HIS A 2 -14.32 9.12 -8.95
C HIS A 2 -15.37 9.65 -7.98
N LYS A 3 -16.10 10.68 -8.39
CA LYS A 3 -17.14 11.30 -7.55
C LYS A 3 -18.25 10.31 -7.18
N ASP A 4 -18.61 9.43 -8.09
CA ASP A 4 -19.67 8.46 -7.84
C ASP A 4 -19.27 7.42 -6.79
N HIS A 5 -18.03 6.95 -6.84
CA HIS A 5 -17.50 5.99 -5.85
C HIS A 5 -17.45 6.61 -4.46
N LEU A 6 -16.95 7.84 -4.34
CA LEU A 6 -16.90 8.52 -3.06
C LEU A 6 -18.28 8.81 -2.51
N SER A 7 -19.20 9.31 -3.33
CA SER A 7 -20.57 9.59 -2.91
C SER A 7 -21.28 8.33 -2.44
N ARG A 8 -21.09 7.22 -3.12
CA ARG A 8 -21.68 5.93 -2.73
C ARG A 8 -21.09 5.44 -1.40
N ALA A 9 -19.79 5.59 -1.20
CA ALA A 9 -19.14 5.18 0.04
C ALA A 9 -19.71 5.92 1.24
N TYR A 10 -19.92 7.22 1.12
CA TYR A 10 -20.48 8.04 2.21
C TYR A 10 -21.97 7.80 2.44
N GLY A 11 -22.72 7.43 1.39
CA GLY A 11 -24.16 7.21 1.46
C GLY A 11 -24.59 5.81 1.81
N LEU A 12 -23.68 4.84 1.79
CA LEU A 12 -24.03 3.44 2.04
C LEU A 12 -23.99 3.10 3.52
N GLU A 13 -24.98 2.33 3.96
CA GLU A 13 -24.99 1.74 5.29
C GLU A 13 -24.17 0.45 5.30
N LYS A 14 -23.87 -0.07 6.51
CA LYS A 14 -23.14 -1.33 6.66
C LYS A 14 -24.03 -2.52 6.32
N THR A 15 -24.18 -2.79 5.05
CA THR A 15 -25.00 -3.85 4.51
C THR A 15 -24.12 -4.75 3.62
N LYS A 16 -24.73 -5.83 3.11
CA LYS A 16 -24.09 -6.67 2.11
C LYS A 16 -23.70 -5.88 0.86
N GLU A 17 -24.53 -4.92 0.47
CA GLU A 17 -24.25 -4.01 -0.65
C GLU A 17 -23.01 -3.17 -0.41
N THR A 18 -22.81 -2.70 0.81
CA THR A 18 -21.60 -1.96 1.19
C THR A 18 -20.35 -2.80 1.01
N GLN A 19 -20.39 -4.07 1.42
CA GLN A 19 -19.25 -4.98 1.26
C GLN A 19 -18.93 -5.22 -0.21
N GLU A 20 -19.95 -5.46 -1.04
CA GLU A 20 -19.77 -5.61 -2.48
C GLU A 20 -19.19 -4.35 -3.11
N PHE A 21 -19.66 -3.18 -2.68
CA PHE A 21 -19.14 -1.91 -3.16
C PHE A 21 -17.66 -1.75 -2.83
N TYR A 22 -17.23 -2.07 -1.62
CA TYR A 22 -15.83 -1.92 -1.24
C TYR A 22 -14.92 -2.90 -1.96
N SER A 23 -15.36 -4.11 -2.26
CA SER A 23 -14.60 -5.04 -3.08
C SER A 23 -14.41 -4.53 -4.50
N ASP A 24 -15.48 -4.01 -5.10
CA ASP A 24 -15.42 -3.39 -6.43
C ASP A 24 -14.55 -2.14 -6.40
N TRP A 25 -14.65 -1.36 -5.33
CA TRP A 25 -13.87 -0.13 -5.19
C TRP A 25 -12.38 -0.41 -5.05
N ALA A 26 -11.98 -1.47 -4.35
CA ALA A 26 -10.56 -1.83 -4.23
C ALA A 26 -9.96 -2.10 -5.61
N ALA A 27 -10.66 -2.82 -6.49
CA ALA A 27 -10.22 -3.07 -7.85
C ALA A 27 -10.19 -1.79 -8.70
N THR A 28 -11.25 -0.97 -8.59
CA THR A 28 -11.35 0.29 -9.34
C THR A 28 -10.35 1.33 -8.85
N TYR A 29 -10.12 1.38 -7.55
CA TYR A 29 -9.14 2.28 -6.94
C TYR A 29 -7.75 2.06 -7.52
N ALA A 30 -7.33 0.81 -7.66
CA ALA A 30 -6.04 0.50 -8.27
C ALA A 30 -5.98 0.99 -9.72
N ALA A 31 -7.08 0.81 -10.49
CA ALA A 31 -7.14 1.29 -11.87
C ALA A 31 -7.11 2.82 -11.96
N GLU A 32 -7.82 3.50 -11.07
CA GLU A 32 -7.84 4.96 -11.02
C GLU A 32 -6.49 5.54 -10.63
N ILE A 33 -5.80 4.92 -9.69
CA ILE A 33 -4.44 5.29 -9.31
C ILE A 33 -3.51 5.08 -10.49
N LEU A 34 -3.73 4.05 -11.29
CA LEU A 34 -2.97 3.79 -12.51
C LEU A 34 -3.05 4.98 -13.47
N GLU A 35 -4.23 5.56 -13.65
CA GLU A 35 -4.43 6.71 -14.54
C GLU A 35 -3.89 8.01 -13.96
N ASN A 36 -4.10 8.24 -12.67
CA ASN A 36 -3.89 9.55 -12.05
C ASN A 36 -2.77 9.59 -11.01
N GLY A 37 -2.31 8.46 -10.54
CA GLY A 37 -1.59 8.38 -9.29
C GLY A 37 -0.37 7.48 -9.22
N TYR A 38 0.20 7.02 -10.32
CA TYR A 38 1.53 6.40 -10.24
C TYR A 38 2.61 7.38 -9.83
N ALA A 39 2.31 8.68 -9.87
CA ALA A 39 3.28 9.72 -9.61
C ALA A 39 3.89 9.59 -8.20
N THR A 40 3.07 9.46 -7.16
CA THR A 40 3.58 9.40 -5.79
C THR A 40 4.34 8.11 -5.50
N PRO A 41 3.80 6.91 -5.79
CA PRO A 41 4.56 5.68 -5.60
C PRO A 41 5.87 5.65 -6.40
N LEU A 42 5.85 6.14 -7.63
CA LEU A 42 7.05 6.19 -8.47
C LEU A 42 8.09 7.17 -7.93
N ARG A 43 7.66 8.33 -7.46
CA ARG A 43 8.57 9.31 -6.84
C ARG A 43 9.24 8.76 -5.60
N CYS A 44 8.49 8.05 -4.76
CA CYS A 44 9.04 7.41 -3.56
C CYS A 44 10.06 6.34 -3.93
N ALA A 45 9.76 5.52 -4.91
CA ALA A 45 10.69 4.48 -5.37
C ALA A 45 11.97 5.08 -5.96
N LYS A 46 11.84 6.12 -6.78
CA LYS A 46 12.99 6.82 -7.36
C LYS A 46 13.82 7.54 -6.30
N ALA A 47 13.16 8.13 -5.30
CA ALA A 47 13.87 8.80 -4.21
C ALA A 47 14.72 7.80 -3.43
N LEU A 48 14.17 6.63 -3.13
CA LEU A 48 14.92 5.58 -2.45
C LEU A 48 16.08 5.08 -3.32
N ALA A 49 15.85 4.85 -4.59
CA ALA A 49 16.90 4.43 -5.53
C ALA A 49 18.01 5.46 -5.68
N GLY A 50 17.67 6.75 -5.62
CA GLY A 50 18.64 7.82 -5.63
C GLY A 50 19.45 7.95 -4.35
N PHE A 51 18.90 7.44 -3.25
CA PHE A 51 19.56 7.48 -1.95
C PHE A 51 20.53 6.31 -1.75
N THR A 52 20.28 5.17 -2.37
CA THR A 52 21.13 3.98 -2.22
C THR A 52 21.35 3.27 -3.56
N PRO A 53 22.58 2.83 -3.86
CA PRO A 53 22.84 2.02 -5.04
C PRO A 53 22.47 0.55 -4.85
N GLU A 54 22.22 0.10 -3.61
CA GLU A 54 21.93 -1.28 -3.30
C GLU A 54 20.48 -1.61 -3.61
N GLN A 55 20.24 -2.58 -4.49
CA GLN A 55 18.91 -2.99 -4.90
C GLN A 55 18.37 -4.22 -4.17
N ASP A 56 19.21 -4.86 -3.37
CA ASP A 56 18.84 -6.03 -2.57
C ASP A 56 18.51 -5.71 -1.12
N LEU A 57 18.27 -4.45 -0.81
CA LEU A 57 17.79 -4.03 0.50
C LEU A 57 16.49 -4.72 0.86
N ALA A 58 16.34 -5.12 2.12
CA ALA A 58 15.06 -5.57 2.65
C ALA A 58 14.18 -4.36 2.95
N ILE A 59 13.11 -4.18 2.18
CA ILE A 59 12.19 -3.05 2.29
C ILE A 59 10.88 -3.52 2.89
N ILE A 60 10.41 -2.85 3.93
CA ILE A 60 9.07 -3.03 4.46
C ILE A 60 8.16 -1.89 3.98
N ASP A 61 7.11 -2.25 3.27
CA ASP A 61 6.13 -1.32 2.72
C ASP A 61 4.90 -1.29 3.63
N ILE A 62 4.85 -0.28 4.48
CA ILE A 62 3.82 -0.13 5.51
C ILE A 62 2.52 0.35 4.88
N GLY A 63 1.42 -0.36 5.14
CA GLY A 63 0.14 -0.02 4.55
C GLY A 63 0.19 -0.14 3.03
N CYS A 64 0.64 -1.29 2.53
CA CYS A 64 0.93 -1.49 1.11
C CYS A 64 -0.30 -1.42 0.20
N GLY A 65 -1.50 -1.51 0.76
CA GLY A 65 -2.75 -1.40 0.00
C GLY A 65 -2.81 -2.40 -1.14
N THR A 66 -3.11 -1.91 -2.34
CA THR A 66 -3.20 -2.74 -3.54
C THR A 66 -1.83 -3.06 -4.16
N GLY A 67 -0.75 -2.56 -3.56
CA GLY A 67 0.61 -2.92 -3.96
C GLY A 67 1.24 -2.05 -5.05
N LEU A 68 0.68 -0.88 -5.34
CA LEU A 68 1.25 0.02 -6.35
C LEU A 68 2.65 0.50 -5.96
N SER A 69 2.86 0.80 -4.67
CA SER A 69 4.18 1.21 -4.19
C SER A 69 5.20 0.10 -4.36
N GLY A 70 4.83 -1.14 -4.02
CA GLY A 70 5.70 -2.30 -4.22
C GLY A 70 6.02 -2.53 -5.70
N GLU A 71 5.03 -2.35 -6.57
CA GLU A 71 5.24 -2.48 -8.01
C GLU A 71 6.25 -1.44 -8.51
N MET A 72 6.14 -0.20 -8.05
CA MET A 72 7.08 0.85 -8.45
C MET A 72 8.47 0.60 -7.90
N LEU A 73 8.59 0.08 -6.68
CA LEU A 73 9.87 -0.34 -6.12
C LEU A 73 10.51 -1.45 -6.98
N ALA A 74 9.73 -2.45 -7.35
CA ALA A 74 10.21 -3.55 -8.19
C ALA A 74 10.66 -3.06 -9.58
N LYS A 75 9.89 -2.17 -10.20
CA LYS A 75 10.25 -1.56 -11.49
C LYS A 75 11.50 -0.71 -11.41
N THR A 76 11.80 -0.16 -10.24
CA THR A 76 13.00 0.64 -10.01
C THR A 76 14.23 -0.24 -9.75
N GLY A 77 14.03 -1.54 -9.53
CA GLY A 77 15.11 -2.52 -9.41
C GLY A 77 15.20 -3.22 -8.06
N PHE A 78 14.40 -2.84 -7.08
CA PHE A 78 14.43 -3.49 -5.77
C PHE A 78 13.82 -4.88 -5.84
N THR A 79 14.43 -5.85 -5.13
CA THR A 79 14.12 -7.27 -5.26
C THR A 79 13.58 -7.90 -3.98
N ARG A 80 13.72 -7.25 -2.83
CA ARG A 80 13.31 -7.79 -1.54
C ARG A 80 12.30 -6.86 -0.87
N ILE A 81 11.02 -7.06 -1.20
CA ILE A 81 9.95 -6.18 -0.77
C ILE A 81 8.96 -6.97 0.07
N TYR A 82 8.66 -6.46 1.25
CA TYR A 82 7.70 -7.03 2.19
C TYR A 82 6.60 -6.00 2.42
N GLY A 83 5.38 -6.45 2.66
CA GLY A 83 4.28 -5.53 2.83
C GLY A 83 3.22 -6.04 3.79
N PHE A 84 2.54 -5.11 4.45
CA PHE A 84 1.36 -5.45 5.24
C PHE A 84 0.31 -4.35 5.11
N ASP A 85 -0.92 -4.73 5.37
CA ASP A 85 -2.06 -3.82 5.37
C ASP A 85 -3.14 -4.37 6.29
N VAL A 86 -4.03 -3.52 6.77
CA VAL A 86 -5.15 -3.93 7.60
C VAL A 86 -6.27 -4.53 6.76
N ASN A 87 -6.35 -4.18 5.48
CA ASN A 87 -7.43 -4.57 4.58
C ASN A 87 -7.07 -5.84 3.80
N PRO A 88 -7.74 -7.00 4.07
CA PRO A 88 -7.41 -8.24 3.38
C PRO A 88 -7.75 -8.22 1.88
N ASP A 89 -8.75 -7.47 1.46
CA ASP A 89 -9.13 -7.40 0.04
C ASP A 89 -8.05 -6.68 -0.77
N MET A 90 -7.47 -5.62 -0.22
CA MET A 90 -6.34 -4.94 -0.86
C MET A 90 -5.10 -5.82 -0.90
N LEU A 91 -4.85 -6.58 0.16
CA LEU A 91 -3.72 -7.52 0.21
C LEU A 91 -3.82 -8.59 -0.87
N GLU A 92 -5.01 -9.08 -1.18
CA GLU A 92 -5.20 -10.03 -2.27
C GLU A 92 -4.76 -9.44 -3.61
N ILE A 93 -5.07 -8.17 -3.84
CA ILE A 93 -4.63 -7.47 -5.06
C ILE A 93 -3.11 -7.31 -5.05
N ALA A 94 -2.54 -6.92 -3.91
CA ALA A 94 -1.10 -6.78 -3.76
C ALA A 94 -0.36 -8.08 -4.04
N LYS A 95 -0.85 -9.20 -3.49
CA LYS A 95 -0.28 -10.52 -3.73
C LYS A 95 -0.26 -10.89 -5.21
N LYS A 96 -1.32 -10.56 -5.93
CA LYS A 96 -1.44 -10.88 -7.36
C LYS A 96 -0.43 -10.14 -8.22
N ARG A 97 0.13 -9.04 -7.74
CA ARG A 97 1.19 -8.33 -8.48
C ARG A 97 2.49 -9.11 -8.55
N GLY A 98 2.72 -10.03 -7.61
CA GLY A 98 3.89 -10.91 -7.60
C GLY A 98 5.21 -10.22 -7.30
N VAL A 99 5.19 -9.02 -6.72
CA VAL A 99 6.41 -8.26 -6.41
C VAL A 99 6.82 -8.35 -4.95
N TYR A 100 5.90 -8.72 -4.06
CA TYR A 100 6.19 -8.86 -2.63
C TYR A 100 6.70 -10.26 -2.32
N ASP A 101 7.77 -10.35 -1.55
CA ASP A 101 8.27 -11.63 -1.03
C ASP A 101 7.27 -12.23 -0.07
N THR A 102 6.72 -11.38 0.82
CA THR A 102 5.72 -11.78 1.80
C THR A 102 4.77 -10.62 2.05
N THR A 103 3.50 -10.93 2.18
CA THR A 103 2.48 -9.96 2.63
C THR A 103 1.70 -10.55 3.79
N TRP A 104 1.26 -9.69 4.72
CA TRP A 104 0.43 -10.14 5.83
C TRP A 104 -0.52 -9.04 6.27
N GLN A 105 -1.56 -9.45 7.01
CA GLN A 105 -2.53 -8.52 7.56
C GLN A 105 -2.07 -8.07 8.95
N GLU A 106 -1.99 -6.75 9.16
CA GLU A 106 -1.61 -6.17 10.44
C GLU A 106 -2.16 -4.76 10.56
N ASN A 107 -2.50 -4.38 11.79
CA ASN A 107 -3.02 -3.05 12.09
C ASN A 107 -1.86 -2.08 12.37
N VAL A 108 -1.71 -1.06 11.53
CA VAL A 108 -0.67 -0.05 11.66
C VAL A 108 -0.82 0.83 12.91
N ARG A 109 -1.98 0.78 13.58
CA ARG A 109 -2.24 1.55 14.81
C ARG A 109 -1.69 0.87 16.06
N LYS A 110 -1.20 -0.36 15.93
CA LYS A 110 -0.58 -1.11 17.02
C LYS A 110 0.94 -1.09 16.85
N PRO A 111 1.72 -1.33 17.94
CA PRO A 111 3.15 -1.50 17.78
C PRO A 111 3.45 -2.57 16.74
N LEU A 112 4.36 -2.26 15.83
CA LEU A 112 4.73 -3.18 14.76
C LEU A 112 5.53 -4.35 15.32
N ASN A 113 5.18 -5.55 14.88
CA ASN A 113 5.76 -6.78 15.40
C ASN A 113 6.89 -7.28 14.52
N PHE A 114 8.00 -6.57 14.54
CA PHE A 114 9.24 -7.06 13.91
C PHE A 114 10.45 -6.50 14.67
N GLU A 115 11.56 -7.22 14.58
CA GLU A 115 12.78 -6.84 15.26
C GLU A 115 13.40 -5.57 14.64
N ALA A 116 14.00 -4.74 15.51
CA ALA A 116 14.77 -3.58 15.07
C ALA A 116 15.90 -4.06 14.14
N GLY A 117 16.08 -3.38 13.01
CA GLY A 117 17.10 -3.74 12.03
C GLY A 117 16.76 -4.91 11.12
N ARG A 118 15.56 -5.48 11.23
CA ARG A 118 15.11 -6.57 10.35
C ARG A 118 15.02 -6.11 8.89
N TYR A 119 14.68 -4.86 8.69
CA TYR A 119 14.57 -4.24 7.36
C TYR A 119 15.54 -3.10 7.23
N ASP A 120 16.05 -2.89 6.03
CA ASP A 120 17.02 -1.84 5.72
C ASP A 120 16.35 -0.52 5.37
N ALA A 121 15.13 -0.58 4.87
CA ALA A 121 14.37 0.60 4.49
C ALA A 121 12.89 0.41 4.79
N ILE A 122 12.21 1.52 5.01
CA ILE A 122 10.77 1.57 5.27
C ILE A 122 10.14 2.50 4.24
N THR A 123 9.08 2.04 3.60
CA THR A 123 8.24 2.90 2.76
C THR A 123 6.85 3.00 3.37
N ALA A 124 6.26 4.20 3.32
CA ALA A 124 4.94 4.47 3.85
C ALA A 124 4.24 5.46 2.92
N VAL A 125 3.75 4.95 1.81
CA VAL A 125 3.23 5.77 0.71
C VAL A 125 1.73 6.00 0.89
N GLY A 126 1.36 7.24 1.29
CA GLY A 126 -0.04 7.64 1.40
C GLY A 126 -0.80 7.04 2.59
N VAL A 127 -0.10 6.53 3.61
CA VAL A 127 -0.74 5.89 4.76
C VAL A 127 -0.83 6.77 5.99
N ILE A 128 -0.03 7.82 6.09
CA ILE A 128 0.03 8.70 7.26
C ILE A 128 -0.84 9.92 7.02
N GLY A 129 -1.72 10.21 7.98
CA GLY A 129 -2.62 11.35 7.89
C GLY A 129 -3.84 11.16 8.76
N VAL A 130 -4.74 12.15 8.72
CA VAL A 130 -5.98 12.09 9.49
C VAL A 130 -6.86 10.98 8.95
N GLY A 131 -7.27 10.07 9.82
CA GLY A 131 -8.10 8.92 9.46
C GLY A 131 -7.33 7.74 8.88
N ALA A 132 -6.03 7.89 8.63
CA ALA A 132 -5.15 6.81 8.22
C ALA A 132 -4.25 6.40 9.40
N ALA A 133 -2.99 6.07 9.16
CA ALA A 133 -2.05 5.75 10.23
C ALA A 133 -1.66 7.01 11.02
N PRO A 134 -1.50 6.91 12.34
CA PRO A 134 -1.10 8.07 13.14
C PRO A 134 0.36 8.47 12.90
N VAL A 135 0.66 9.74 13.18
CA VAL A 135 2.01 10.28 12.99
C VAL A 135 3.05 9.55 13.86
N ASP A 136 2.66 9.09 15.04
CA ASP A 136 3.54 8.39 15.96
C ASP A 136 3.95 6.99 15.46
N LEU A 137 3.42 6.54 14.34
CA LEU A 137 3.91 5.36 13.65
C LEU A 137 5.40 5.53 13.27
N LEU A 138 5.78 6.75 12.96
CA LEU A 138 7.15 7.07 12.60
C LEU A 138 8.06 7.08 13.83
#